data_c1e61f668d3a990b07bedeb47133a6a3
#
_entry.id   c1e61f668d3a990b07bedeb47133a6a3
#
_cell.length_a   1.000
_cell.length_b   1.000
_cell.length_c   1.000
_cell.angle_alpha   90.00
_cell.angle_beta   90.00
_cell.angle_gamma   90.00
#
_symmetry.space_group_name_H-M   'P 1'
#
loop_
_entity.id
_entity.type
_entity.pdbx_description
1 polymer ?
#
loop_
_entity_poly.entity_id
_entity_poly.type
_entity_poly.pdbx_seq_one_letter_code
_entity_poly.pdbx_strand_id
1 'polypeptide(L)'
;MSSAFKFGELSVSIFGESHGKAIGVVIDGLPGGTKIDFDAVLDFMARRAPKKDGTSTMRNEKDFPNVVSGMVDGVLTGTPLCAVIQNTDQHSADYKSVSYLARPGHADYTGYVRYNGSNDLRGGGHFSGRITAPLVFAGAVASQILESNGITTGAHILSIMNASDERYDPVNVNAEQLKQVRNRYLPLINASVEQQMRDIISSASANLDSVGGVIEYAAVGLPAGIGSPMFDGIENRISQIVFGVPAVKGIEFGAGFDVADMFGSQNNDEFCIENGEIRTRTNNHGGILGGITSGMPIIFRVAMKPTPSISRPQQTVDYTTMTEETLAIKGRHDPCIVPRAVPCIESAANLAILSYLI
;
A
#
# COMPACT_ATOMS: atom_id res chain seq x y z
N MET A 1 -18.97 9.85 0.68
CA MET A 1 -17.87 9.86 1.65
C MET A 1 -17.40 8.47 1.77
N SER A 2 -16.25 8.15 1.31
CA SER A 2 -16.16 6.75 1.03
C SER A 2 -14.75 6.24 1.24
N SER A 3 -14.69 5.17 1.96
CA SER A 3 -13.64 4.18 1.84
C SER A 3 -13.97 3.30 0.63
N ALA A 4 -14.38 3.94 -0.46
CA ALA A 4 -14.71 3.33 -1.72
C ALA A 4 -14.21 4.19 -2.87
N PHE A 5 -13.80 3.55 -3.95
CA PHE A 5 -13.55 4.19 -5.24
C PHE A 5 -14.29 3.44 -6.35
N LYS A 6 -14.54 4.14 -7.43
CA LYS A 6 -15.08 3.56 -8.66
C LYS A 6 -14.36 4.15 -9.86
N PHE A 7 -13.82 3.28 -10.72
CA PHE A 7 -13.20 3.62 -12.00
C PHE A 7 -13.71 2.64 -13.06
N GLY A 8 -14.34 3.17 -14.11
CA GLY A 8 -15.01 2.31 -15.11
C GLY A 8 -16.02 1.38 -14.43
N GLU A 9 -15.87 0.11 -14.70
CA GLU A 9 -16.72 -0.94 -14.10
C GLU A 9 -16.22 -1.35 -12.70
N LEU A 10 -14.92 -1.20 -12.41
CA LEU A 10 -14.35 -1.59 -11.11
C LEU A 10 -14.81 -0.65 -9.99
N SER A 11 -15.45 -1.22 -8.98
CA SER A 11 -15.81 -0.54 -7.75
C SER A 11 -15.28 -1.34 -6.56
N VAL A 12 -14.61 -0.65 -5.63
CA VAL A 12 -14.09 -1.27 -4.39
C VAL A 12 -14.58 -0.47 -3.20
N SER A 13 -15.18 -1.14 -2.23
CA SER A 13 -15.63 -0.55 -0.98
C SER A 13 -15.06 -1.32 0.21
N ILE A 14 -14.33 -0.63 1.09
CA ILE A 14 -13.74 -1.20 2.30
C ILE A 14 -14.56 -0.72 3.50
N PHE A 15 -14.88 -1.64 4.43
CA PHE A 15 -15.71 -1.36 5.59
C PHE A 15 -15.14 -1.96 6.89
N GLY A 16 -15.68 -1.50 8.00
CA GLY A 16 -15.35 -1.95 9.36
C GLY A 16 -14.36 -1.05 10.08
N GLU A 17 -14.12 -1.33 11.35
CA GLU A 17 -13.21 -0.63 12.25
C GLU A 17 -12.24 -1.63 12.90
N SER A 18 -11.06 -1.14 13.30
CA SER A 18 -10.00 -1.99 13.85
C SER A 18 -10.40 -2.76 15.12
N HIS A 19 -11.33 -2.21 15.89
CA HIS A 19 -11.89 -2.82 17.11
C HIS A 19 -13.40 -3.12 16.97
N GLY A 20 -13.93 -3.09 15.74
CA GLY A 20 -15.22 -3.62 15.38
C GLY A 20 -15.20 -5.15 15.29
N LYS A 21 -16.35 -5.78 15.06
CA LYS A 21 -16.46 -7.26 14.95
C LYS A 21 -15.65 -7.83 13.80
N ALA A 22 -15.63 -7.11 12.67
CA ALA A 22 -14.94 -7.51 11.45
C ALA A 22 -14.59 -6.29 10.61
N ILE A 23 -13.69 -6.50 9.65
CA ILE A 23 -13.38 -5.62 8.53
C ILE A 23 -13.62 -6.38 7.24
N GLY A 24 -13.83 -5.69 6.13
CA GLY A 24 -14.06 -6.41 4.87
C GLY A 24 -14.01 -5.51 3.65
N VAL A 25 -14.21 -6.13 2.50
CA VAL A 25 -14.23 -5.47 1.20
C VAL A 25 -15.35 -6.04 0.33
N VAL A 26 -15.96 -5.18 -0.46
CA VAL A 26 -16.81 -5.54 -1.60
C VAL A 26 -16.12 -5.02 -2.86
N ILE A 27 -15.96 -5.89 -3.84
CA ILE A 27 -15.36 -5.61 -5.15
C ILE A 27 -16.40 -5.94 -6.21
N ASP A 28 -16.78 -4.97 -7.00
CA ASP A 28 -17.71 -5.15 -8.12
C ASP A 28 -17.02 -4.85 -9.45
N GLY A 29 -17.49 -5.47 -10.54
CA GLY A 29 -16.92 -5.33 -11.88
C GLY A 29 -15.78 -6.31 -12.20
N LEU A 30 -15.52 -7.32 -11.37
CA LEU A 30 -14.52 -8.34 -11.68
C LEU A 30 -15.04 -9.29 -12.78
N PRO A 31 -14.18 -9.75 -13.72
CA PRO A 31 -14.59 -10.62 -14.82
C PRO A 31 -15.02 -12.00 -14.33
N GLY A 32 -16.27 -12.39 -14.65
CA GLY A 32 -16.79 -13.72 -14.35
C GLY A 32 -16.02 -14.80 -15.10
N GLY A 33 -15.94 -16.01 -14.52
CA GLY A 33 -15.20 -17.14 -15.08
C GLY A 33 -13.70 -17.13 -14.80
N THR A 34 -13.16 -16.09 -14.16
CA THR A 34 -11.74 -16.04 -13.80
C THR A 34 -11.47 -16.97 -12.63
N LYS A 35 -10.51 -17.88 -12.80
CA LYS A 35 -10.04 -18.77 -11.74
C LYS A 35 -9.06 -18.05 -10.84
N ILE A 36 -9.29 -18.11 -9.53
CA ILE A 36 -8.43 -17.53 -8.49
C ILE A 36 -7.81 -18.66 -7.68
N ASP A 37 -6.50 -18.68 -7.59
CA ASP A 37 -5.75 -19.50 -6.64
C ASP A 37 -5.84 -18.86 -5.26
N PHE A 38 -6.66 -19.47 -4.37
CA PHE A 38 -6.90 -18.91 -3.05
C PHE A 38 -5.69 -19.06 -2.12
N ASP A 39 -4.87 -20.09 -2.31
CA ASP A 39 -3.64 -20.28 -1.51
C ASP A 39 -2.65 -19.15 -1.85
N ALA A 40 -2.51 -18.81 -3.12
CA ALA A 40 -1.71 -17.65 -3.54
C ALA A 40 -2.27 -16.31 -2.98
N VAL A 41 -3.60 -16.17 -2.83
CA VAL A 41 -4.19 -15.01 -2.14
C VAL A 41 -3.75 -14.98 -0.67
N LEU A 42 -3.80 -16.11 0.03
CA LEU A 42 -3.38 -16.19 1.43
C LEU A 42 -1.89 -15.89 1.60
N ASP A 43 -1.03 -16.39 0.73
CA ASP A 43 0.42 -16.10 0.73
C ASP A 43 0.68 -14.60 0.50
N PHE A 44 -0.04 -13.99 -0.44
CA PHE A 44 0.06 -12.54 -0.66
C PHE A 44 -0.35 -11.74 0.57
N MET A 45 -1.46 -12.12 1.22
CA MET A 45 -1.94 -11.47 2.45
C MET A 45 -0.99 -11.67 3.63
N ALA A 46 -0.32 -12.82 3.73
CA ALA A 46 0.64 -13.13 4.78
C ALA A 46 1.84 -12.16 4.80
N ARG A 47 2.17 -11.53 3.65
CA ARG A 47 3.23 -10.51 3.57
C ARG A 47 2.90 -9.26 4.41
N ARG A 48 1.61 -8.94 4.61
CA ARG A 48 1.15 -7.84 5.45
C ARG A 48 1.11 -8.20 6.95
N ALA A 49 0.95 -9.48 7.26
CA ALA A 49 0.78 -9.93 8.64
C ALA A 49 2.00 -9.56 9.51
N PRO A 50 1.80 -9.25 10.81
CA PRO A 50 2.91 -9.01 11.72
C PRO A 50 3.81 -10.24 11.82
N LYS A 51 5.12 -10.02 11.92
CA LYS A 51 6.12 -11.07 12.07
C LYS A 51 6.82 -10.93 13.44
N LYS A 52 7.05 -12.06 14.13
CA LYS A 52 7.66 -12.07 15.46
C LYS A 52 9.20 -12.00 15.40
N ASP A 53 9.74 -11.02 14.67
CA ASP A 53 11.18 -10.87 14.40
C ASP A 53 11.77 -9.53 14.86
N GLY A 54 11.01 -8.78 15.64
CA GLY A 54 11.43 -7.45 16.13
C GLY A 54 11.21 -6.31 15.13
N THR A 55 10.88 -6.58 13.87
CA THR A 55 10.61 -5.51 12.88
C THR A 55 9.18 -4.99 12.92
N SER A 56 8.27 -5.75 13.55
CA SER A 56 6.85 -5.43 13.62
C SER A 56 6.23 -5.69 14.99
N THR A 57 4.96 -5.32 15.15
CA THR A 57 4.18 -5.53 16.38
C THR A 57 4.07 -7.01 16.77
N MET A 58 3.95 -7.28 18.07
CA MET A 58 3.74 -8.61 18.64
C MET A 58 2.29 -9.14 18.51
N ARG A 59 1.42 -8.46 17.76
CA ARG A 59 0.05 -8.93 17.51
C ARG A 59 0.05 -10.23 16.73
N ASN A 60 -0.96 -11.08 17.00
CA ASN A 60 -1.16 -12.33 16.28
C ASN A 60 -2.50 -12.27 15.56
N GLU A 61 -2.51 -11.64 14.39
CA GLU A 61 -3.71 -11.51 13.56
C GLU A 61 -3.63 -12.50 12.41
N LYS A 62 -4.53 -13.49 12.42
CA LYS A 62 -4.77 -14.34 11.25
C LYS A 62 -5.73 -13.58 10.34
N ASP A 63 -5.21 -12.92 9.32
CA ASP A 63 -5.98 -12.15 8.33
C ASP A 63 -6.69 -13.08 7.33
N PHE A 64 -7.43 -14.10 7.83
CA PHE A 64 -8.11 -15.05 6.97
C PHE A 64 -9.39 -14.43 6.37
N PRO A 65 -9.47 -14.27 5.04
CA PRO A 65 -10.65 -13.73 4.38
C PRO A 65 -11.72 -14.82 4.21
N ASN A 66 -12.88 -14.62 4.81
CA ASN A 66 -14.05 -15.43 4.53
C ASN A 66 -14.81 -14.82 3.36
N VAL A 67 -14.75 -15.48 2.21
CA VAL A 67 -15.50 -15.06 1.00
C VAL A 67 -16.95 -15.48 1.15
N VAL A 68 -17.87 -14.51 1.12
CA VAL A 68 -19.31 -14.72 1.34
C VAL A 68 -20.16 -14.53 0.07
N SER A 69 -19.56 -13.98 -0.99
CA SER A 69 -20.22 -13.74 -2.28
C SER A 69 -19.20 -13.60 -3.40
N GLY A 70 -19.61 -13.81 -4.65
CA GLY A 70 -18.84 -13.49 -5.86
C GLY A 70 -17.82 -14.54 -6.28
N MET A 71 -17.74 -15.68 -5.58
CA MET A 71 -16.82 -16.79 -5.92
C MET A 71 -17.46 -18.14 -5.59
N VAL A 72 -17.34 -19.11 -6.49
CA VAL A 72 -17.75 -20.51 -6.31
C VAL A 72 -16.63 -21.41 -6.82
N ASP A 73 -16.19 -22.35 -5.98
CA ASP A 73 -15.11 -23.31 -6.28
C ASP A 73 -13.84 -22.66 -6.85
N GLY A 74 -13.47 -21.48 -6.30
CA GLY A 74 -12.29 -20.73 -6.73
C GLY A 74 -12.47 -19.96 -8.05
N VAL A 75 -13.70 -19.86 -8.60
CA VAL A 75 -14.01 -19.15 -9.83
C VAL A 75 -14.89 -17.93 -9.53
N LEU A 76 -14.49 -16.74 -10.02
CA LEU A 76 -15.31 -15.53 -9.92
C LEU A 76 -16.61 -15.67 -10.70
N THR A 77 -17.74 -15.29 -10.09
CA THR A 77 -19.06 -15.40 -10.71
C THR A 77 -19.44 -14.20 -11.58
N GLY A 78 -18.68 -13.09 -11.48
CA GLY A 78 -19.03 -11.81 -12.10
C GLY A 78 -20.02 -10.97 -11.29
N THR A 79 -20.53 -11.51 -10.16
CA THR A 79 -21.30 -10.74 -9.18
C THR A 79 -20.36 -10.16 -8.12
N PRO A 80 -20.80 -9.19 -7.27
CA PRO A 80 -19.92 -8.57 -6.29
C PRO A 80 -19.18 -9.58 -5.41
N LEU A 81 -17.84 -9.55 -5.44
CA LEU A 81 -16.98 -10.34 -4.58
C LEU A 81 -16.93 -9.69 -3.20
N CYS A 82 -17.38 -10.40 -2.18
CA CYS A 82 -17.36 -9.91 -0.79
C CYS A 82 -16.52 -10.83 0.08
N ALA A 83 -15.55 -10.26 0.79
CA ALA A 83 -14.75 -10.96 1.79
C ALA A 83 -14.78 -10.24 3.13
N VAL A 84 -14.90 -11.02 4.22
CA VAL A 84 -14.97 -10.54 5.60
C VAL A 84 -13.84 -11.17 6.41
N ILE A 85 -13.10 -10.33 7.14
CA ILE A 85 -12.00 -10.73 8.02
C ILE A 85 -12.41 -10.43 9.46
N GLN A 86 -12.47 -11.45 10.31
CA GLN A 86 -12.83 -11.30 11.71
C GLN A 86 -11.69 -10.65 12.51
N ASN A 87 -12.04 -9.76 13.44
CA ASN A 87 -11.10 -9.21 14.40
C ASN A 87 -11.07 -10.07 15.65
N THR A 88 -9.99 -10.82 15.87
CA THR A 88 -9.86 -11.80 16.96
C THR A 88 -8.94 -11.34 18.10
N ASP A 89 -8.04 -10.40 17.88
CA ASP A 89 -7.06 -9.89 18.89
C ASP A 89 -7.36 -8.43 19.25
N GLN A 90 -8.47 -8.20 20.00
CA GLN A 90 -8.91 -6.88 20.42
C GLN A 90 -8.64 -6.63 21.91
N HIS A 91 -7.79 -5.65 22.23
CA HIS A 91 -7.56 -5.15 23.59
C HIS A 91 -8.13 -3.73 23.75
N SER A 92 -9.46 -3.62 23.77
CA SER A 92 -10.16 -2.32 23.83
C SER A 92 -9.94 -1.54 25.15
N ALA A 93 -9.45 -2.21 26.21
CA ALA A 93 -9.20 -1.57 27.50
C ALA A 93 -8.07 -0.54 27.45
N ASP A 94 -7.07 -0.74 26.55
CA ASP A 94 -5.88 0.10 26.45
C ASP A 94 -6.18 1.52 25.94
N TYR A 95 -7.35 1.75 25.36
CA TYR A 95 -7.73 3.02 24.71
C TYR A 95 -8.74 3.86 25.49
N LYS A 96 -9.32 3.34 26.58
CA LYS A 96 -10.35 4.06 27.35
C LYS A 96 -9.84 5.34 28.03
N SER A 97 -8.57 5.37 28.42
CA SER A 97 -7.98 6.51 29.14
C SER A 97 -7.46 7.63 28.23
N VAL A 98 -7.39 7.40 26.91
CA VAL A 98 -6.80 8.34 25.95
C VAL A 98 -7.77 8.71 24.80
N SER A 99 -9.05 8.39 24.94
CA SER A 99 -10.03 8.48 23.85
C SER A 99 -10.28 9.91 23.32
N TYR A 100 -9.99 10.92 24.11
CA TYR A 100 -10.18 12.33 23.71
C TYR A 100 -8.87 13.12 23.56
N LEU A 101 -7.72 12.45 23.70
CA LEU A 101 -6.43 13.06 23.42
C LEU A 101 -6.11 12.90 21.92
N ALA A 102 -5.79 13.99 21.26
CA ALA A 102 -5.40 14.00 19.87
C ALA A 102 -4.00 13.40 19.71
N ARG A 103 -3.87 12.09 19.46
CA ARG A 103 -2.55 11.49 19.24
C ARG A 103 -1.82 12.20 18.09
N PRO A 104 -0.63 12.75 18.30
CA PRO A 104 0.13 13.44 17.26
C PRO A 104 0.31 12.54 16.03
N GLY A 105 0.07 13.10 14.83
CA GLY A 105 0.19 12.37 13.58
C GLY A 105 -0.92 11.35 13.25
N HIS A 106 -1.88 11.14 14.15
CA HIS A 106 -3.10 10.34 13.91
C HIS A 106 -4.28 11.21 13.44
N ALA A 107 -5.36 10.52 13.01
CA ALA A 107 -6.60 11.15 12.57
C ALA A 107 -7.63 11.33 13.69
N ASP A 108 -7.23 11.29 14.96
CA ASP A 108 -8.17 11.35 16.10
C ASP A 108 -8.99 12.63 16.08
N TYR A 109 -8.33 13.79 16.05
CA TYR A 109 -8.99 15.10 16.00
C TYR A 109 -9.76 15.32 14.70
N THR A 110 -9.13 15.06 13.56
CA THR A 110 -9.76 15.28 12.25
C THR A 110 -10.94 14.34 12.01
N GLY A 111 -10.85 13.11 12.48
CA GLY A 111 -11.95 12.15 12.48
C GLY A 111 -13.10 12.59 13.40
N TYR A 112 -12.79 13.03 14.62
CA TYR A 112 -13.79 13.56 15.55
C TYR A 112 -14.57 14.72 14.92
N VAL A 113 -13.87 15.71 14.37
CA VAL A 113 -14.51 16.85 13.70
C VAL A 113 -15.33 16.40 12.49
N ARG A 114 -14.76 15.55 11.64
CA ARG A 114 -15.40 15.06 10.40
C ARG A 114 -16.70 14.32 10.64
N TYR A 115 -16.74 13.49 11.68
CA TYR A 115 -17.88 12.63 12.00
C TYR A 115 -18.70 13.14 13.19
N ASN A 116 -18.46 14.39 13.59
CA ASN A 116 -19.18 15.03 14.70
C ASN A 116 -19.19 14.19 15.98
N GLY A 117 -18.02 13.62 16.31
CA GLY A 117 -17.82 12.80 17.50
C GLY A 117 -18.40 11.37 17.44
N SER A 118 -18.99 10.98 16.30
CA SER A 118 -19.65 9.66 16.16
C SER A 118 -18.75 8.54 15.65
N ASN A 119 -17.47 8.82 15.37
CA ASN A 119 -16.51 7.80 14.90
C ASN A 119 -16.06 6.88 16.04
N ASP A 120 -15.73 5.63 15.72
CA ASP A 120 -15.13 4.71 16.68
C ASP A 120 -13.68 5.14 16.98
N LEU A 121 -13.41 5.55 18.22
CA LEU A 121 -12.09 6.01 18.68
C LEU A 121 -11.17 4.86 19.09
N ARG A 122 -11.68 3.63 19.23
CA ARG A 122 -10.90 2.48 19.70
C ARG A 122 -9.85 2.08 18.66
N GLY A 123 -8.58 2.08 19.04
CA GLY A 123 -7.46 1.63 18.21
C GLY A 123 -7.22 2.41 16.93
N GLY A 124 -7.92 3.54 16.72
CA GLY A 124 -7.89 4.33 15.49
C GLY A 124 -9.05 4.04 14.55
N GLY A 125 -9.98 3.15 14.92
CA GLY A 125 -11.23 2.88 14.21
C GLY A 125 -11.00 2.54 12.73
N HIS A 126 -11.69 3.26 11.86
CA HIS A 126 -11.57 3.12 10.41
C HIS A 126 -10.29 3.74 9.82
N PHE A 127 -9.55 4.58 10.58
CA PHE A 127 -8.26 5.16 10.17
C PHE A 127 -7.06 4.27 10.49
N SER A 128 -7.29 3.11 11.10
CA SER A 128 -6.25 2.16 11.48
C SER A 128 -5.60 1.51 10.26
N GLY A 129 -4.29 1.23 10.33
CA GLY A 129 -3.59 0.38 9.36
C GLY A 129 -4.19 -1.04 9.22
N ARG A 130 -5.00 -1.49 10.21
CA ARG A 130 -5.76 -2.75 10.15
C ARG A 130 -6.68 -2.83 8.92
N ILE A 131 -7.24 -1.69 8.51
CA ILE A 131 -8.17 -1.58 7.37
C ILE A 131 -7.48 -1.86 6.02
N THR A 132 -6.16 -1.95 5.99
CA THR A 132 -5.44 -2.38 4.77
C THR A 132 -5.51 -3.90 4.51
N ALA A 133 -5.94 -4.74 5.47
CA ALA A 133 -6.04 -6.18 5.21
C ALA A 133 -7.06 -6.53 4.11
N PRO A 134 -8.30 -5.99 4.12
CA PRO A 134 -9.22 -6.18 3.00
C PRO A 134 -8.74 -5.53 1.68
N LEU A 135 -7.97 -4.43 1.73
CA LEU A 135 -7.33 -3.87 0.53
C LEU A 135 -6.33 -4.87 -0.07
N VAL A 136 -5.53 -5.52 0.78
CA VAL A 136 -4.53 -6.51 0.33
C VAL A 136 -5.20 -7.75 -0.24
N PHE A 137 -6.34 -8.20 0.31
CA PHE A 137 -7.15 -9.23 -0.32
C PHE A 137 -7.59 -8.84 -1.74
N ALA A 138 -8.15 -7.64 -1.90
CA ALA A 138 -8.57 -7.13 -3.21
C ALA A 138 -7.40 -7.04 -4.19
N GLY A 139 -6.23 -6.55 -3.72
CA GLY A 139 -5.01 -6.45 -4.51
C GLY A 139 -4.43 -7.81 -4.91
N ALA A 140 -4.55 -8.84 -4.06
CA ALA A 140 -4.13 -10.20 -4.37
C ALA A 140 -4.98 -10.81 -5.51
N VAL A 141 -6.30 -10.60 -5.47
CA VAL A 141 -7.20 -11.00 -6.56
C VAL A 141 -6.86 -10.23 -7.84
N ALA A 142 -6.68 -8.91 -7.74
CA ALA A 142 -6.30 -8.07 -8.88
C ALA A 142 -4.96 -8.52 -9.49
N SER A 143 -3.94 -8.87 -8.68
CA SER A 143 -2.64 -9.37 -9.15
C SER A 143 -2.79 -10.60 -10.04
N GLN A 144 -3.63 -11.56 -9.67
CA GLN A 144 -3.84 -12.77 -10.47
C GLN A 144 -4.56 -12.47 -11.79
N ILE A 145 -5.51 -11.54 -11.79
CA ILE A 145 -6.18 -11.11 -13.03
C ILE A 145 -5.18 -10.39 -13.95
N LEU A 146 -4.32 -9.53 -13.39
CA LEU A 146 -3.24 -8.87 -14.15
C LEU A 146 -2.26 -9.91 -14.73
N GLU A 147 -1.83 -10.89 -13.94
CA GLU A 147 -0.92 -11.95 -14.38
C GLU A 147 -1.55 -12.81 -15.50
N SER A 148 -2.85 -13.08 -15.45
CA SER A 148 -3.55 -13.78 -16.56
C SER A 148 -3.60 -12.96 -17.85
N ASN A 149 -3.41 -11.65 -17.78
CA ASN A 149 -3.28 -10.73 -18.92
C ASN A 149 -1.83 -10.43 -19.29
N GLY A 150 -0.86 -11.19 -18.77
CA GLY A 150 0.57 -11.03 -19.05
C GLY A 150 1.25 -9.87 -18.32
N ILE A 151 0.57 -9.24 -17.36
CA ILE A 151 1.09 -8.11 -16.58
C ILE A 151 1.59 -8.62 -15.24
N THR A 152 2.87 -8.43 -14.95
CA THR A 152 3.48 -8.79 -13.66
C THR A 152 3.83 -7.53 -12.89
N THR A 153 3.51 -7.53 -11.59
CA THR A 153 3.75 -6.41 -10.69
C THR A 153 4.58 -6.84 -9.49
N GLY A 154 5.24 -5.89 -8.86
CA GLY A 154 5.97 -6.13 -7.62
C GLY A 154 6.41 -4.83 -6.97
N ALA A 155 6.61 -4.90 -5.66
CA ALA A 155 7.12 -3.79 -4.89
C ALA A 155 8.17 -4.27 -3.89
N HIS A 156 9.11 -3.38 -3.56
CA HIS A 156 10.16 -3.64 -2.58
C HIS A 156 10.40 -2.44 -1.67
N ILE A 157 11.16 -2.66 -0.61
CA ILE A 157 11.62 -1.60 0.30
C ILE A 157 12.81 -0.93 -0.36
N LEU A 158 12.64 0.30 -0.86
CA LEU A 158 13.75 1.06 -1.41
C LEU A 158 14.62 1.66 -0.30
N SER A 159 14.00 2.15 0.78
CA SER A 159 14.79 2.64 1.91
C SER A 159 14.04 2.56 3.24
N ILE A 160 14.81 2.48 4.33
CA ILE A 160 14.37 2.76 5.69
C ILE A 160 15.32 3.82 6.25
N MET A 161 14.81 5.03 6.50
CA MET A 161 15.63 6.21 6.78
C MET A 161 16.76 6.38 5.74
N ASN A 162 18.02 6.34 6.20
CA ASN A 162 19.24 6.51 5.38
C ASN A 162 19.84 5.17 4.86
N ALA A 163 19.27 4.03 5.20
CA ALA A 163 19.66 2.76 4.57
C ALA A 163 18.84 2.57 3.30
N SER A 164 19.51 2.47 2.17
CA SER A 164 18.89 2.34 0.85
C SER A 164 19.27 1.06 0.17
N ASP A 165 18.28 0.40 -0.42
CA ASP A 165 18.43 -0.70 -1.37
C ASP A 165 18.75 -0.16 -2.77
N GLU A 166 19.04 -1.03 -3.70
CA GLU A 166 19.11 -0.73 -5.13
C GLU A 166 17.73 -0.41 -5.69
N ARG A 167 17.68 0.42 -6.73
CA ARG A 167 16.45 0.65 -7.52
C ARG A 167 16.29 -0.46 -8.56
N TYR A 168 15.06 -0.72 -8.99
CA TYR A 168 14.86 -1.49 -10.21
C TYR A 168 15.55 -0.79 -11.38
N ASP A 169 16.15 -1.58 -12.29
CA ASP A 169 16.56 -1.05 -13.59
C ASP A 169 15.32 -0.55 -14.33
N PRO A 170 15.22 0.76 -14.61
CA PRO A 170 13.97 1.32 -15.13
C PRO A 170 13.62 0.83 -16.54
N VAL A 171 14.59 0.34 -17.29
CA VAL A 171 14.42 -0.14 -18.67
C VAL A 171 14.29 -1.65 -18.73
N ASN A 172 15.06 -2.39 -17.90
CA ASN A 172 15.26 -3.83 -18.04
C ASN A 172 14.62 -4.67 -16.90
N VAL A 173 13.94 -4.05 -15.93
CA VAL A 173 13.20 -4.82 -14.92
C VAL A 173 12.23 -5.79 -15.61
N ASN A 174 12.18 -7.02 -15.11
CA ASN A 174 11.41 -8.09 -15.73
C ASN A 174 10.54 -8.85 -14.71
N ALA A 175 9.59 -9.63 -15.22
CA ALA A 175 8.63 -10.37 -14.43
C ALA A 175 9.27 -11.33 -13.42
N GLU A 176 10.37 -11.99 -13.79
CA GLU A 176 11.07 -12.94 -12.92
C GLU A 176 11.68 -12.23 -11.71
N GLN A 177 12.35 -11.09 -11.94
CA GLN A 177 12.92 -10.28 -10.86
C GLN A 177 11.84 -9.79 -9.89
N LEU A 178 10.70 -9.31 -10.41
CA LEU A 178 9.57 -8.86 -9.57
C LEU A 178 9.04 -9.98 -8.69
N LYS A 179 8.86 -11.20 -9.25
CA LYS A 179 8.40 -12.38 -8.49
C LYS A 179 9.42 -12.82 -7.45
N GLN A 180 10.71 -12.84 -7.77
CA GLN A 180 11.77 -13.22 -6.83
C GLN A 180 11.83 -12.28 -5.64
N VAL A 181 11.75 -10.97 -5.86
CA VAL A 181 11.76 -9.97 -4.79
C VAL A 181 10.52 -10.06 -3.92
N ARG A 182 9.34 -10.23 -4.54
CA ARG A 182 8.05 -10.40 -3.83
C ARG A 182 8.08 -11.54 -2.82
N ASN A 183 8.74 -12.64 -3.15
CA ASN A 183 8.78 -13.85 -2.33
C ASN A 183 9.79 -13.78 -1.17
N ARG A 184 10.59 -12.73 -1.08
CA ARG A 184 11.54 -12.56 0.04
C ARG A 184 10.83 -12.13 1.31
N TYR A 185 11.40 -12.52 2.44
CA TYR A 185 10.88 -12.15 3.76
C TYR A 185 10.87 -10.64 3.99
N LEU A 186 11.99 -9.96 3.76
CA LEU A 186 12.05 -8.53 3.49
C LEU A 186 12.23 -8.38 1.97
N PRO A 187 11.29 -7.76 1.28
CA PRO A 187 11.38 -7.60 -0.16
C PRO A 187 12.45 -6.54 -0.49
N LEU A 188 13.68 -7.00 -0.70
CA LEU A 188 14.87 -6.22 -1.06
C LEU A 188 15.47 -6.79 -2.35
N ILE A 189 16.00 -5.94 -3.21
CA ILE A 189 16.78 -6.36 -4.38
C ILE A 189 18.14 -6.86 -3.91
N ASN A 190 18.83 -6.09 -3.10
CA ASN A 190 20.12 -6.44 -2.52
C ASN A 190 19.98 -6.80 -1.03
N ALA A 191 20.08 -8.10 -0.73
CA ALA A 191 19.96 -8.59 0.63
C ALA A 191 21.05 -8.09 1.59
N SER A 192 22.16 -7.54 1.09
CA SER A 192 23.26 -7.06 1.96
C SER A 192 22.89 -5.88 2.82
N VAL A 193 21.85 -5.09 2.44
CA VAL A 193 21.38 -3.94 3.21
C VAL A 193 20.38 -4.31 4.30
N GLU A 194 19.91 -5.56 4.35
CA GLU A 194 18.88 -6.01 5.30
C GLU A 194 19.30 -5.76 6.74
N GLN A 195 20.54 -6.13 7.10
CA GLN A 195 21.01 -5.98 8.48
C GLN A 195 21.04 -4.50 8.90
N GLN A 196 21.49 -3.60 8.04
CA GLN A 196 21.50 -2.16 8.33
C GLN A 196 20.08 -1.62 8.56
N MET A 197 19.11 -2.04 7.75
CA MET A 197 17.70 -1.66 7.93
C MET A 197 17.13 -2.19 9.26
N ARG A 198 17.46 -3.43 9.62
CA ARG A 198 17.05 -4.03 10.91
C ARG A 198 17.65 -3.31 12.09
N ASP A 199 18.91 -2.90 12.02
CA ASP A 199 19.60 -2.15 13.09
C ASP A 199 18.95 -0.79 13.30
N ILE A 200 18.57 -0.09 12.23
CA ILE A 200 17.83 1.18 12.30
C ILE A 200 16.47 0.98 12.98
N ILE A 201 15.70 -0.02 12.58
CA ILE A 201 14.39 -0.34 13.17
C ILE A 201 14.54 -0.66 14.66
N SER A 202 15.53 -1.50 15.01
CA SER A 202 15.81 -1.88 16.39
C SER A 202 16.22 -0.70 17.25
N SER A 203 17.05 0.18 16.71
CA SER A 203 17.47 1.43 17.38
C SER A 203 16.27 2.35 17.63
N ALA A 204 15.40 2.53 16.65
CA ALA A 204 14.17 3.32 16.81
C ALA A 204 13.28 2.73 17.91
N SER A 205 13.07 1.42 17.91
CA SER A 205 12.29 0.72 18.92
C SER A 205 12.88 0.90 20.34
N ALA A 206 14.22 0.76 20.48
CA ALA A 206 14.92 0.95 21.76
C ALA A 206 14.78 2.39 22.27
N ASN A 207 14.67 3.37 21.39
CA ASN A 207 14.45 4.78 21.72
C ASN A 207 12.97 5.15 21.88
N LEU A 208 12.05 4.16 21.91
CA LEU A 208 10.59 4.34 22.02
C LEU A 208 10.01 5.18 20.87
N ASP A 209 10.64 5.12 19.71
CA ASP A 209 10.33 5.92 18.52
C ASP A 209 10.03 5.02 17.31
N SER A 210 9.84 5.61 16.15
CA SER A 210 9.54 4.92 14.90
C SER A 210 10.26 5.56 13.72
N VAL A 211 10.40 4.79 12.63
CA VAL A 211 11.02 5.24 11.39
C VAL A 211 10.12 4.97 10.20
N GLY A 212 10.26 5.81 9.19
CA GLY A 212 9.63 5.68 7.88
C GLY A 212 10.62 5.19 6.83
N GLY A 213 10.19 5.24 5.58
CA GLY A 213 11.02 4.86 4.43
C GLY A 213 10.30 5.04 3.11
N VAL A 214 10.86 4.47 2.08
CA VAL A 214 10.35 4.55 0.71
C VAL A 214 10.13 3.13 0.16
N ILE A 215 9.02 2.95 -0.52
CA ILE A 215 8.67 1.73 -1.26
C ILE A 215 8.77 2.05 -2.74
N GLU A 216 9.45 1.22 -3.53
CA GLU A 216 9.44 1.27 -4.98
C GLU A 216 8.56 0.16 -5.53
N TYR A 217 7.79 0.50 -6.56
CA TYR A 217 6.89 -0.40 -7.28
C TYR A 217 7.27 -0.44 -8.76
N ALA A 218 7.14 -1.60 -9.37
CA ALA A 218 7.22 -1.75 -10.81
C ALA A 218 6.12 -2.67 -11.36
N ALA A 219 5.67 -2.37 -12.58
CA ALA A 219 4.81 -3.23 -13.38
C ALA A 219 5.35 -3.36 -14.79
N VAL A 220 5.37 -4.58 -15.31
CA VAL A 220 5.82 -4.93 -16.66
C VAL A 220 4.73 -5.67 -17.44
N GLY A 221 4.79 -5.61 -18.76
CA GLY A 221 3.83 -6.29 -19.63
C GLY A 221 2.60 -5.45 -19.99
N LEU A 222 2.52 -4.19 -19.55
CA LEU A 222 1.47 -3.29 -20.02
C LEU A 222 1.77 -2.83 -21.45
N PRO A 223 0.81 -2.96 -22.39
CA PRO A 223 0.97 -2.39 -23.71
C PRO A 223 0.95 -0.86 -23.67
N ALA A 224 1.50 -0.20 -24.68
CA ALA A 224 1.32 1.24 -24.87
C ALA A 224 -0.15 1.56 -25.16
N GLY A 225 -0.62 2.74 -24.72
CA GLY A 225 -1.95 3.24 -25.09
C GLY A 225 -3.03 3.08 -24.00
N ILE A 226 -2.70 2.58 -22.80
CA ILE A 226 -3.64 2.49 -21.67
C ILE A 226 -3.59 3.80 -20.87
N GLY A 227 -4.75 4.32 -20.48
CA GLY A 227 -4.90 5.58 -19.76
C GLY A 227 -5.51 6.69 -20.62
N SER A 228 -5.52 7.88 -20.09
CA SER A 228 -6.12 9.05 -20.73
C SER A 228 -5.34 10.31 -20.38
N PRO A 229 -5.40 11.37 -21.21
CA PRO A 229 -4.74 12.61 -20.86
C PRO A 229 -5.44 13.33 -19.70
N MET A 230 -4.70 14.19 -19.00
CA MET A 230 -5.14 15.09 -17.93
C MET A 230 -5.63 14.36 -16.66
N PHE A 231 -6.95 14.20 -16.46
CA PHE A 231 -7.52 13.85 -15.16
C PHE A 231 -7.79 12.37 -14.95
N ASP A 232 -7.68 11.56 -15.97
CA ASP A 232 -7.90 10.10 -15.92
C ASP A 232 -6.67 9.33 -16.46
N GLY A 233 -5.50 9.89 -16.24
CA GLY A 233 -4.22 9.24 -16.57
C GLY A 233 -3.85 8.16 -15.57
N ILE A 234 -2.90 7.31 -15.97
CA ILE A 234 -2.41 6.22 -15.13
C ILE A 234 -1.89 6.74 -13.78
N GLU A 235 -1.09 7.84 -13.79
CA GLU A 235 -0.58 8.45 -12.57
C GLU A 235 -1.72 8.93 -11.66
N ASN A 236 -2.81 9.47 -12.23
CA ASN A 236 -3.94 9.97 -11.45
C ASN A 236 -4.63 8.86 -10.67
N ARG A 237 -4.98 7.73 -11.32
CA ARG A 237 -5.66 6.61 -10.64
C ARG A 237 -4.75 5.92 -9.64
N ILE A 238 -3.48 5.65 -10.01
CA ILE A 238 -2.50 5.09 -9.08
C ILE A 238 -2.37 5.99 -7.86
N SER A 239 -2.11 7.29 -8.04
CA SER A 239 -1.94 8.23 -6.94
C SER A 239 -3.19 8.31 -6.05
N GLN A 240 -4.38 8.34 -6.64
CA GLN A 240 -5.63 8.43 -5.90
C GLN A 240 -5.83 7.24 -4.95
N ILE A 241 -5.56 6.01 -5.41
CA ILE A 241 -5.74 4.82 -4.57
C ILE A 241 -4.56 4.69 -3.59
N VAL A 242 -3.32 4.95 -4.01
CA VAL A 242 -2.11 4.88 -3.17
C VAL A 242 -2.19 5.87 -1.99
N PHE A 243 -2.67 7.12 -2.21
CA PHE A 243 -2.89 8.06 -1.11
C PHE A 243 -4.03 7.64 -0.16
N GLY A 244 -4.88 6.69 -0.55
CA GLY A 244 -5.83 6.03 0.35
C GLY A 244 -5.18 5.08 1.36
N VAL A 245 -3.95 4.63 1.12
CA VAL A 245 -3.20 3.79 2.06
C VAL A 245 -2.70 4.63 3.24
N PRO A 246 -3.00 4.26 4.50
CA PRO A 246 -2.52 4.99 5.67
C PRO A 246 -0.99 5.15 5.65
N ALA A 247 -0.52 6.31 6.10
CA ALA A 247 0.87 6.73 6.21
C ALA A 247 1.58 7.12 4.90
N VAL A 248 0.96 7.01 3.74
CA VAL A 248 1.49 7.59 2.50
C VAL A 248 1.56 9.11 2.61
N LYS A 249 2.70 9.69 2.18
CA LYS A 249 2.96 11.13 2.21
C LYS A 249 3.47 11.70 0.89
N GLY A 250 3.91 10.87 -0.01
CA GLY A 250 4.37 11.29 -1.33
C GLY A 250 4.37 10.13 -2.29
N ILE A 251 4.25 10.45 -3.57
CA ILE A 251 4.42 9.53 -4.69
C ILE A 251 5.17 10.28 -5.79
N GLU A 252 6.07 9.59 -6.48
CA GLU A 252 6.78 10.11 -7.64
C GLU A 252 6.97 9.02 -8.69
N PHE A 253 6.87 9.37 -9.96
CA PHE A 253 6.96 8.45 -11.09
C PHE A 253 8.26 8.66 -11.85
N GLY A 254 8.87 7.56 -12.34
CA GLY A 254 10.11 7.61 -13.11
C GLY A 254 11.25 8.31 -12.36
N ALA A 255 11.87 9.33 -12.95
CA ALA A 255 12.89 10.13 -12.28
C ALA A 255 12.34 10.97 -11.11
N GLY A 256 11.00 11.21 -11.07
CA GLY A 256 10.35 11.87 -9.96
C GLY A 256 10.80 13.33 -9.79
N PHE A 257 11.12 13.75 -8.57
CA PHE A 257 11.58 15.12 -8.29
C PHE A 257 12.95 15.46 -8.88
N ASP A 258 13.77 14.45 -9.21
CA ASP A 258 15.09 14.66 -9.81
C ASP A 258 14.98 15.38 -11.18
N VAL A 259 13.81 15.33 -11.86
CA VAL A 259 13.59 16.03 -13.14
C VAL A 259 13.78 17.56 -13.04
N ALA A 260 13.59 18.12 -11.82
CA ALA A 260 13.73 19.56 -11.61
C ALA A 260 15.19 20.06 -11.78
N ASP A 261 16.16 19.15 -11.61
CA ASP A 261 17.59 19.42 -11.73
C ASP A 261 18.18 18.92 -13.08
N MET A 262 17.33 18.47 -14.02
CA MET A 262 17.73 17.96 -15.32
C MET A 262 17.51 18.98 -16.44
N PHE A 263 18.43 19.03 -17.41
CA PHE A 263 18.14 19.63 -18.69
C PHE A 263 17.17 18.75 -19.49
N GLY A 264 16.39 19.35 -20.40
CA GLY A 264 15.46 18.59 -21.25
C GLY A 264 16.16 17.47 -22.04
N SER A 265 17.37 17.68 -22.52
CA SER A 265 18.19 16.66 -23.20
C SER A 265 18.62 15.49 -22.30
N GLN A 266 18.62 15.68 -20.99
CA GLN A 266 18.92 14.61 -20.00
C GLN A 266 17.66 13.88 -19.57
N ASN A 267 16.55 14.62 -19.44
CA ASN A 267 15.28 14.06 -19.01
C ASN A 267 14.53 13.34 -20.13
N ASN A 268 14.69 13.77 -21.39
CA ASN A 268 13.97 13.17 -22.52
C ASN A 268 14.41 11.74 -22.78
N ASP A 269 13.44 10.82 -22.79
CA ASP A 269 13.66 9.41 -23.09
C ASP A 269 13.64 9.22 -24.62
N GLU A 270 14.80 9.03 -25.24
CA GLU A 270 14.92 8.85 -26.69
C GLU A 270 14.27 7.54 -27.13
N PHE A 271 13.42 7.60 -28.15
CA PHE A 271 12.80 6.42 -28.72
C PHE A 271 13.80 5.57 -29.50
N CYS A 272 13.61 4.26 -29.46
CA CYS A 272 14.35 3.29 -30.26
C CYS A 272 13.42 2.15 -30.71
N ILE A 273 13.91 1.35 -31.66
CA ILE A 273 13.25 0.09 -32.05
C ILE A 273 14.09 -1.06 -31.51
N GLU A 274 13.50 -1.89 -30.68
CA GLU A 274 14.11 -3.09 -30.12
C GLU A 274 13.20 -4.29 -30.39
N ASN A 275 13.72 -5.33 -31.07
CA ASN A 275 12.97 -6.53 -31.45
C ASN A 275 11.66 -6.24 -32.22
N GLY A 276 11.60 -5.15 -32.98
CA GLY A 276 10.40 -4.74 -33.75
C GLY A 276 9.36 -3.96 -32.94
N GLU A 277 9.64 -3.65 -31.68
CA GLU A 277 8.79 -2.85 -30.81
C GLU A 277 9.38 -1.45 -30.57
N ILE A 278 8.53 -0.47 -30.37
CA ILE A 278 8.92 0.89 -29.98
C ILE A 278 9.19 0.89 -28.48
N ARG A 279 10.39 1.28 -28.08
CA ARG A 279 10.83 1.43 -26.70
C ARG A 279 11.54 2.78 -26.52
N THR A 280 11.95 3.07 -25.28
CA THR A 280 12.84 4.20 -24.98
C THR A 280 14.17 3.69 -24.41
N ARG A 281 15.26 4.44 -24.65
CA ARG A 281 16.63 4.09 -24.19
C ARG A 281 16.80 4.27 -22.68
N THR A 282 16.03 5.20 -22.12
CA THR A 282 15.91 5.49 -20.68
C THR A 282 14.42 5.44 -20.32
N ASN A 283 14.07 5.60 -19.04
CA ASN A 283 12.66 5.56 -18.59
C ASN A 283 12.44 6.60 -17.47
N ASN A 284 12.91 7.84 -17.71
CA ASN A 284 12.72 8.95 -16.78
C ASN A 284 11.24 9.29 -16.58
N HIS A 285 10.42 9.05 -17.63
CA HIS A 285 8.96 9.22 -17.56
C HIS A 285 8.25 8.11 -16.76
N GLY A 286 8.96 7.04 -16.31
CA GLY A 286 8.38 5.96 -15.50
C GLY A 286 7.30 5.14 -16.19
N GLY A 287 7.39 4.96 -17.52
CA GLY A 287 6.44 4.16 -18.31
C GLY A 287 5.19 4.92 -18.75
N ILE A 288 5.09 6.23 -18.48
CA ILE A 288 3.86 7.01 -18.68
C ILE A 288 4.19 8.33 -19.38
N LEU A 289 3.54 8.61 -20.49
CA LEU A 289 3.65 9.85 -21.25
C LEU A 289 2.25 10.42 -21.49
N GLY A 290 2.02 11.64 -21.00
CA GLY A 290 0.72 12.31 -21.16
C GLY A 290 -0.45 11.57 -20.48
N GLY A 291 -0.19 10.86 -19.39
CA GLY A 291 -1.18 10.05 -18.67
C GLY A 291 -1.44 8.66 -19.27
N ILE A 292 -0.67 8.27 -20.30
CA ILE A 292 -0.88 7.07 -21.11
C ILE A 292 0.38 6.20 -21.04
N THR A 293 0.20 4.88 -20.91
CA THR A 293 1.32 3.93 -20.88
C THR A 293 2.12 3.98 -22.17
N SER A 294 3.45 3.94 -22.05
CA SER A 294 4.37 3.93 -23.20
C SER A 294 4.81 2.53 -23.66
N GLY A 295 4.40 1.46 -22.94
CA GLY A 295 4.92 0.11 -23.14
C GLY A 295 6.21 -0.19 -22.36
N MET A 296 6.85 0.84 -21.79
CA MET A 296 7.96 0.69 -20.85
C MET A 296 7.45 0.28 -19.46
N PRO A 297 8.31 -0.27 -18.58
CA PRO A 297 7.92 -0.57 -17.20
C PRO A 297 7.33 0.66 -16.51
N ILE A 298 6.19 0.49 -15.85
CA ILE A 298 5.68 1.52 -14.93
C ILE A 298 6.49 1.42 -13.65
N ILE A 299 7.13 2.53 -13.25
CA ILE A 299 7.93 2.62 -12.03
C ILE A 299 7.55 3.88 -11.26
N PHE A 300 7.27 3.70 -9.96
CA PHE A 300 7.03 4.82 -9.06
C PHE A 300 7.51 4.49 -7.64
N ARG A 301 7.70 5.53 -6.83
CA ARG A 301 8.12 5.43 -5.43
C ARG A 301 7.13 6.12 -4.52
N VAL A 302 6.99 5.57 -3.30
CA VAL A 302 6.03 6.04 -2.30
C VAL A 302 6.72 6.30 -0.98
N ALA A 303 6.62 7.53 -0.48
CA ALA A 303 7.13 7.89 0.83
C ALA A 303 6.13 7.52 1.93
N MET A 304 6.61 6.73 2.89
CA MET A 304 5.86 6.28 4.06
C MET A 304 6.35 7.03 5.31
N LYS A 305 5.46 7.75 6.00
CA LYS A 305 5.83 8.41 7.26
C LYS A 305 6.09 7.39 8.37
N PRO A 306 6.85 7.75 9.41
CA PRO A 306 6.97 6.95 10.63
C PRO A 306 5.61 6.66 11.26
N THR A 307 5.52 5.54 11.99
CA THR A 307 4.33 5.20 12.78
C THR A 307 4.08 6.30 13.82
N PRO A 308 2.90 6.93 13.84
CA PRO A 308 2.68 8.05 14.77
C PRO A 308 2.44 7.60 16.22
N SER A 309 2.06 6.33 16.45
CA SER A 309 1.93 5.77 17.79
C SER A 309 3.30 5.38 18.34
N ILE A 310 3.91 6.28 19.13
CA ILE A 310 5.20 6.06 19.78
C ILE A 310 5.06 6.17 21.29
N SER A 311 5.98 5.54 22.03
CA SER A 311 5.95 5.58 23.50
C SER A 311 6.76 6.73 24.10
N ARG A 312 7.39 7.57 23.26
CA ARG A 312 8.00 8.82 23.72
C ARG A 312 6.90 9.82 24.12
N PRO A 313 7.08 10.55 25.24
CA PRO A 313 6.17 11.63 25.60
C PRO A 313 6.10 12.71 24.50
N GLN A 314 4.89 13.07 24.11
CA GLN A 314 4.61 14.11 23.11
C GLN A 314 3.57 15.08 23.65
N GLN A 315 3.68 16.36 23.28
CA GLN A 315 2.67 17.36 23.58
C GLN A 315 1.43 17.12 22.73
N THR A 316 0.27 17.24 23.31
CA THR A 316 -1.03 17.07 22.66
C THR A 316 -2.09 17.94 23.33
N VAL A 317 -3.35 17.75 22.91
CA VAL A 317 -4.50 18.42 23.50
C VAL A 317 -5.62 17.43 23.78
N ASP A 318 -6.34 17.65 24.87
CA ASP A 318 -7.71 17.11 25.02
C ASP A 318 -8.67 18.06 24.30
N TYR A 319 -9.25 17.57 23.19
CA TYR A 319 -10.13 18.39 22.34
C TYR A 319 -11.56 18.52 22.88
N THR A 320 -11.88 17.90 24.03
CA THR A 320 -13.16 18.08 24.72
C THR A 320 -13.07 19.12 25.83
N THR A 321 -11.97 19.15 26.56
CA THR A 321 -11.73 20.14 27.63
C THR A 321 -10.96 21.36 27.14
N MET A 322 -10.36 21.30 25.95
CA MET A 322 -9.52 22.33 25.34
C MET A 322 -8.28 22.64 26.21
N THR A 323 -7.65 21.59 26.77
CA THR A 323 -6.46 21.69 27.59
C THR A 323 -5.24 21.06 26.88
N GLU A 324 -4.05 21.62 27.10
CA GLU A 324 -2.80 21.02 26.68
C GLU A 324 -2.42 19.88 27.63
N GLU A 325 -1.96 18.77 27.03
CA GLU A 325 -1.64 17.54 27.75
C GLU A 325 -0.31 16.95 27.26
N THR A 326 0.27 16.07 28.05
CA THR A 326 1.40 15.25 27.63
C THR A 326 0.95 13.81 27.50
N LEU A 327 1.17 13.21 26.32
CA LEU A 327 0.77 11.85 26.01
C LEU A 327 1.99 10.98 25.75
N ALA A 328 2.08 9.83 26.45
CA ALA A 328 2.94 8.71 26.09
C ALA A 328 2.07 7.51 25.76
N ILE A 329 2.05 7.09 24.50
CA ILE A 329 1.16 6.03 24.04
C ILE A 329 1.72 4.69 24.51
N LYS A 330 0.94 3.97 25.33
CA LYS A 330 1.25 2.60 25.74
C LYS A 330 0.62 1.63 24.75
N GLY A 331 1.35 0.61 24.33
CA GLY A 331 0.81 -0.41 23.44
C GLY A 331 1.84 -1.09 22.55
N ARG A 332 1.37 -2.02 21.72
CA ARG A 332 2.19 -2.78 20.77
C ARG A 332 2.14 -2.09 19.41
N HIS A 333 3.12 -1.24 19.14
CA HIS A 333 3.20 -0.46 17.90
C HIS A 333 4.34 -0.98 17.02
N ASP A 334 4.17 -0.82 15.69
CA ASP A 334 5.25 -1.12 14.75
C ASP A 334 6.32 -0.02 14.83
N PRO A 335 7.59 -0.35 15.11
CA PRO A 335 8.67 0.64 15.04
C PRO A 335 8.95 1.09 13.60
N CYS A 336 8.54 0.28 12.62
CA CYS A 336 8.56 0.61 11.19
C CYS A 336 7.45 -0.14 10.47
N ILE A 337 6.58 0.61 9.78
CA ILE A 337 5.47 -0.02 9.01
C ILE A 337 5.86 -0.38 7.57
N VAL A 338 7.01 0.08 7.08
CA VAL A 338 7.40 -0.04 5.66
C VAL A 338 7.35 -1.48 5.17
N PRO A 339 7.91 -2.49 5.87
CA PRO A 339 7.84 -3.88 5.41
C PRO A 339 6.41 -4.40 5.21
N ARG A 340 5.50 -4.00 6.08
CA ARG A 340 4.08 -4.40 6.01
C ARG A 340 3.28 -3.56 5.01
N ALA A 341 3.76 -2.38 4.68
CA ALA A 341 3.11 -1.48 3.72
C ALA A 341 3.40 -1.87 2.26
N VAL A 342 4.51 -2.59 1.98
CA VAL A 342 4.84 -3.04 0.62
C VAL A 342 3.66 -3.73 -0.08
N PRO A 343 3.04 -4.79 0.46
CA PRO A 343 1.88 -5.41 -0.19
C PRO A 343 0.63 -4.50 -0.24
N CYS A 344 0.52 -3.49 0.64
CA CYS A 344 -0.57 -2.53 0.57
C CYS A 344 -0.43 -1.58 -0.63
N ILE A 345 0.80 -1.09 -0.88
CA ILE A 345 1.11 -0.24 -2.04
C ILE A 345 0.94 -1.04 -3.34
N GLU A 346 1.46 -2.27 -3.37
CA GLU A 346 1.30 -3.18 -4.49
C GLU A 346 -0.19 -3.43 -4.80
N SER A 347 -1.00 -3.66 -3.77
CA SER A 347 -2.45 -3.85 -3.90
C SER A 347 -3.17 -2.63 -4.45
N ALA A 348 -2.84 -1.45 -3.96
CA ALA A 348 -3.41 -0.19 -4.41
C ALA A 348 -3.11 0.06 -5.90
N ALA A 349 -1.86 -0.15 -6.30
CA ALA A 349 -1.44 -0.01 -7.70
C ALA A 349 -2.08 -1.06 -8.62
N ASN A 350 -2.14 -2.32 -8.18
CA ASN A 350 -2.76 -3.39 -8.93
C ASN A 350 -4.24 -3.10 -9.24
N LEU A 351 -4.98 -2.59 -8.25
CA LEU A 351 -6.39 -2.19 -8.44
C LEU A 351 -6.52 -1.00 -9.40
N ALA A 352 -5.60 -0.03 -9.34
CA ALA A 352 -5.59 1.10 -10.26
C ALA A 352 -5.36 0.64 -11.71
N ILE A 353 -4.36 -0.21 -11.93
CA ILE A 353 -4.04 -0.75 -13.26
C ILE A 353 -5.19 -1.62 -13.77
N LEU A 354 -5.70 -2.53 -12.93
CA LEU A 354 -6.84 -3.40 -13.31
C LEU A 354 -8.04 -2.60 -13.78
N SER A 355 -8.33 -1.45 -13.17
CA SER A 355 -9.48 -0.60 -13.52
C SER A 355 -9.47 -0.04 -14.95
N TYR A 356 -8.35 -0.14 -15.66
CA TYR A 356 -8.26 0.23 -17.08
C TYR A 356 -8.44 -0.96 -18.04
N LEU A 357 -8.42 -2.19 -17.51
CA LEU A 357 -8.43 -3.41 -18.31
C LEU A 357 -9.81 -4.10 -18.31
N ILE A 358 -10.72 -3.63 -17.44
CA ILE A 358 -12.08 -4.19 -17.26
C ILE A 358 -13.14 -3.11 -17.35
#